data_42ac9ddebea13552c09f1c8ca2a23b4a
#
_entry.id   42ac9ddebea13552c09f1c8ca2a23b4a
#
_cell.length_a   1.000
_cell.length_b   1.000
_cell.length_c   1.000
_cell.angle_alpha   90.00
_cell.angle_beta   90.00
_cell.angle_gamma   90.00
#
_symmetry.space_group_name_H-M   'P 1'
#
loop_
_entity.id
_entity.type
_entity.pdbx_description
1 polymer ?
#
loop_
_entity_poly.entity_id
_entity_poly.type
_entity_poly.pdbx_seq_one_letter_code
_entity_poly.pdbx_strand_id
1 'polypeptide(L)'
;AVLSEAAEIYELHTIALYDMDGRLVQGIDGAPESLDSSFFALLQETDNLTIHTETIFQDELGIMMGMPVKENGETALYVVGVYKYDMLNDVISNINMGKNGMAYMVNRDGIITGHPDQSIVKSKNTLLQLSNGNEEAIKRVTTGETGATEFDIDGERMLVAFSPIRGTQWALIIQVPKSDYNNLINRAMITAGVCTLAGLLISVLFILRLARSISRPVKNVTDRMVSLSDGDLHTEIVHVHTKDELEVLSRTLDTTVDSVNRYISDIQQVLTQIADGNLKVEPKVDYRGDFVLIKGSLSTIVHSMNETICDFKSAAGRLAGMAEELSGQSGQLHQASMEQNQATEALVSEVTHVKEQ
;
A
#
# COMPACT_ATOMS: atom_id res chain seq x y z
N ALA A 1 -62.72 2.15 -48.86
CA ALA A 1 -61.56 2.90 -49.38
C ALA A 1 -60.73 3.45 -48.21
N VAL A 2 -61.28 4.35 -47.35
CA VAL A 2 -60.54 4.99 -46.26
C VAL A 2 -59.97 3.97 -45.24
N LEU A 3 -60.80 3.02 -44.79
CA LEU A 3 -60.37 1.99 -43.81
C LEU A 3 -59.32 1.04 -44.41
N SER A 4 -59.45 0.68 -45.71
CA SER A 4 -58.48 -0.17 -46.38
C SER A 4 -57.12 0.53 -46.58
N GLU A 5 -57.17 1.82 -46.89
CA GLU A 5 -55.94 2.64 -47.01
C GLU A 5 -55.27 2.81 -45.65
N ALA A 6 -56.04 3.05 -44.58
CA ALA A 6 -55.49 3.13 -43.22
C ALA A 6 -54.89 1.79 -42.78
N ALA A 7 -55.50 0.66 -43.08
CA ALA A 7 -54.95 -0.66 -42.75
C ALA A 7 -53.63 -0.93 -43.45
N GLU A 8 -53.45 -0.49 -44.70
CA GLU A 8 -52.22 -0.64 -45.45
C GLU A 8 -51.12 0.28 -44.94
N ILE A 9 -51.41 1.58 -44.66
CA ILE A 9 -50.46 2.56 -44.18
C ILE A 9 -49.92 2.19 -42.78
N TYR A 10 -50.81 1.69 -41.89
CA TYR A 10 -50.46 1.40 -40.51
C TYR A 10 -50.21 -0.09 -40.24
N GLU A 11 -50.09 -0.89 -41.30
CA GLU A 11 -49.80 -2.34 -41.21
C GLU A 11 -50.75 -3.11 -40.27
N LEU A 12 -52.07 -2.73 -40.32
CA LEU A 12 -53.07 -3.39 -39.52
C LEU A 12 -53.55 -4.69 -40.19
N HIS A 13 -53.82 -5.71 -39.35
CA HIS A 13 -54.51 -6.91 -39.83
C HIS A 13 -55.93 -6.57 -40.27
N THR A 14 -56.62 -5.79 -39.43
CA THR A 14 -57.96 -5.32 -39.69
C THR A 14 -58.22 -3.99 -38.99
N ILE A 15 -59.21 -3.23 -39.52
CA ILE A 15 -59.72 -2.03 -38.89
C ILE A 15 -61.22 -1.95 -39.15
N ALA A 16 -61.97 -1.59 -38.13
CA ALA A 16 -63.42 -1.52 -38.21
C ALA A 16 -64.00 -0.46 -37.26
N LEU A 17 -65.25 -0.07 -37.58
CA LEU A 17 -66.08 0.78 -36.75
C LEU A 17 -67.16 -0.06 -36.12
N TYR A 18 -67.40 0.13 -34.83
CA TYR A 18 -68.42 -0.58 -34.04
C TYR A 18 -69.39 0.41 -33.41
N ASP A 19 -70.67 -0.02 -33.25
CA ASP A 19 -71.66 0.77 -32.58
C ASP A 19 -71.53 0.73 -31.03
N MET A 20 -72.47 1.37 -30.36
CA MET A 20 -72.50 1.46 -28.89
C MET A 20 -72.79 0.12 -28.20
N ASP A 21 -73.23 -0.90 -28.96
CA ASP A 21 -73.42 -2.27 -28.48
C ASP A 21 -72.24 -3.18 -28.85
N GLY A 22 -71.19 -2.65 -29.46
CA GLY A 22 -69.99 -3.40 -29.90
C GLY A 22 -70.22 -4.24 -31.16
N ARG A 23 -71.26 -3.91 -31.98
CA ARG A 23 -71.55 -4.59 -33.23
C ARG A 23 -70.87 -3.88 -34.39
N LEU A 24 -70.44 -4.66 -35.37
CA LEU A 24 -69.76 -4.16 -36.56
C LEU A 24 -70.71 -3.26 -37.39
N VAL A 25 -70.26 -2.01 -37.62
CA VAL A 25 -70.95 -1.05 -38.50
C VAL A 25 -70.31 -1.06 -39.87
N GLN A 26 -68.99 -0.99 -39.93
CA GLN A 26 -68.17 -0.99 -41.14
C GLN A 26 -66.81 -1.48 -40.86
N GLY A 27 -66.24 -2.37 -41.66
CA GLY A 27 -64.87 -2.87 -41.47
C GLY A 27 -64.28 -3.34 -42.81
N ILE A 28 -62.99 -3.71 -42.77
CA ILE A 28 -62.36 -4.46 -43.83
C ILE A 28 -62.47 -5.95 -43.57
N ASP A 29 -62.09 -6.76 -44.57
CA ASP A 29 -62.20 -8.23 -44.46
C ASP A 29 -61.49 -8.74 -43.19
N GLY A 30 -62.12 -9.65 -42.50
CA GLY A 30 -61.65 -10.24 -41.27
C GLY A 30 -61.99 -9.48 -39.96
N ALA A 31 -62.71 -8.35 -40.03
CA ALA A 31 -63.20 -7.70 -38.83
C ALA A 31 -64.28 -8.56 -38.18
N PRO A 32 -64.25 -8.82 -36.87
CA PRO A 32 -65.29 -9.61 -36.18
C PRO A 32 -66.62 -8.88 -36.20
N GLU A 33 -67.77 -9.64 -36.31
CA GLU A 33 -69.12 -9.08 -36.31
C GLU A 33 -69.45 -8.37 -34.99
N SER A 34 -68.83 -8.77 -33.89
CA SER A 34 -68.93 -8.12 -32.58
C SER A 34 -67.58 -8.15 -31.85
N LEU A 35 -67.34 -7.13 -31.00
CA LEU A 35 -66.22 -7.10 -30.12
C LEU A 35 -66.34 -8.12 -29.01
N ASP A 36 -65.19 -8.64 -28.55
CA ASP A 36 -65.13 -9.42 -27.32
C ASP A 36 -65.66 -8.60 -26.13
N SER A 37 -66.51 -9.26 -25.29
CA SER A 37 -67.19 -8.58 -24.20
C SER A 37 -66.20 -7.96 -23.16
N SER A 38 -65.06 -8.58 -22.94
CA SER A 38 -64.08 -8.09 -21.99
C SER A 38 -63.38 -6.89 -22.54
N PHE A 39 -63.00 -6.94 -23.81
CA PHE A 39 -62.32 -5.80 -24.47
C PHE A 39 -63.31 -4.62 -24.64
N PHE A 40 -64.56 -4.89 -24.99
CA PHE A 40 -65.57 -3.86 -25.13
C PHE A 40 -65.90 -3.17 -23.81
N ALA A 41 -66.03 -3.90 -22.71
CA ALA A 41 -66.25 -3.33 -21.39
C ALA A 41 -65.06 -2.42 -20.99
N LEU A 42 -63.78 -2.86 -21.24
CA LEU A 42 -62.63 -2.11 -20.98
C LEU A 42 -62.53 -0.82 -21.82
N LEU A 43 -62.96 -0.89 -23.08
CA LEU A 43 -63.00 0.24 -24.02
C LEU A 43 -64.01 1.31 -23.55
N GLN A 44 -65.17 0.87 -23.05
CA GLN A 44 -66.17 1.76 -22.49
C GLN A 44 -65.75 2.41 -21.18
N GLU A 45 -65.11 1.63 -20.29
CA GLU A 45 -64.61 2.12 -19.01
C GLU A 45 -63.48 3.14 -19.18
N THR A 46 -62.58 2.90 -20.13
CA THR A 46 -61.42 3.73 -20.37
C THR A 46 -61.78 5.04 -21.05
N ASP A 47 -62.83 5.04 -21.87
CA ASP A 47 -63.28 6.17 -22.72
C ASP A 47 -62.14 6.89 -23.46
N ASN A 48 -61.08 6.13 -23.78
CA ASN A 48 -59.87 6.58 -24.44
C ASN A 48 -59.22 5.40 -25.16
N LEU A 49 -57.99 5.59 -25.67
CA LEU A 49 -57.22 4.52 -26.30
C LEU A 49 -57.10 3.32 -25.33
N THR A 50 -57.66 2.22 -25.74
CA THR A 50 -57.58 0.94 -25.03
C THR A 50 -56.81 -0.05 -25.84
N ILE A 51 -55.86 -0.76 -25.22
CA ILE A 51 -55.00 -1.72 -25.87
C ILE A 51 -55.11 -3.07 -25.20
N HIS A 52 -55.31 -4.12 -26.00
CA HIS A 52 -55.42 -5.48 -25.53
C HIS A 52 -54.71 -6.45 -26.47
N THR A 53 -54.04 -7.46 -25.90
CA THR A 53 -53.38 -8.52 -26.69
C THR A 53 -54.27 -9.76 -26.66
N GLU A 54 -54.65 -10.24 -27.80
CA GLU A 54 -55.53 -11.40 -27.96
C GLU A 54 -54.97 -12.33 -29.05
N THR A 55 -55.33 -13.61 -28.93
CA THR A 55 -55.13 -14.56 -30.02
C THR A 55 -56.20 -14.33 -31.08
N ILE A 56 -55.76 -14.03 -32.29
CA ILE A 56 -56.63 -13.78 -33.45
C ILE A 56 -56.24 -14.70 -34.58
N PHE A 57 -57.18 -14.97 -35.47
CA PHE A 57 -56.95 -15.73 -36.68
C PHE A 57 -55.91 -16.84 -36.61
N GLN A 58 -56.27 -18.07 -36.86
CA GLN A 58 -55.32 -19.20 -36.99
C GLN A 58 -54.22 -19.29 -35.90
N ASP A 59 -54.54 -18.91 -34.67
CA ASP A 59 -53.64 -18.94 -33.51
C ASP A 59 -52.50 -17.89 -33.54
N GLU A 60 -52.62 -16.86 -34.36
CA GLU A 60 -51.73 -15.70 -34.34
C GLU A 60 -52.14 -14.71 -33.23
N LEU A 61 -51.14 -14.07 -32.62
CA LEU A 61 -51.36 -13.00 -31.66
C LEU A 61 -51.58 -11.67 -32.39
N GLY A 62 -52.54 -10.90 -31.91
CA GLY A 62 -52.79 -9.53 -32.40
C GLY A 62 -52.90 -8.55 -31.22
N ILE A 63 -52.61 -7.32 -31.51
CA ILE A 63 -52.78 -6.21 -30.58
C ILE A 63 -53.97 -5.42 -31.01
N MET A 64 -55.08 -5.59 -30.27
CA MET A 64 -56.29 -4.83 -30.48
C MET A 64 -56.16 -3.44 -29.85
N MET A 65 -56.39 -2.41 -30.64
CA MET A 65 -56.45 -1.04 -30.20
C MET A 65 -57.79 -0.44 -30.55
N GLY A 66 -58.47 0.07 -29.56
CA GLY A 66 -59.76 0.71 -29.73
C GLY A 66 -59.79 2.10 -29.12
N MET A 67 -60.54 3.01 -29.73
CA MET A 67 -60.82 4.32 -29.16
C MET A 67 -62.22 4.78 -29.51
N PRO A 68 -62.87 5.57 -28.63
CA PRO A 68 -64.18 6.15 -28.95
C PRO A 68 -64.04 7.25 -30.02
N VAL A 69 -64.97 7.27 -30.95
CA VAL A 69 -65.16 8.37 -31.90
C VAL A 69 -66.32 9.22 -31.35
N LYS A 70 -65.98 10.47 -30.99
CA LYS A 70 -66.97 11.37 -30.35
C LYS A 70 -67.52 12.36 -31.36
N GLU A 71 -68.87 12.48 -31.31
CA GLU A 71 -69.60 13.50 -32.04
C GLU A 71 -70.35 14.40 -31.02
N ASN A 72 -70.13 15.72 -31.09
CA ASN A 72 -70.63 16.70 -30.13
C ASN A 72 -70.29 16.41 -28.64
N GLY A 73 -69.19 15.72 -28.39
CA GLY A 73 -68.68 15.36 -27.05
C GLY A 73 -69.22 14.07 -26.49
N GLU A 74 -70.12 13.40 -27.16
CA GLU A 74 -70.68 12.05 -26.83
C GLU A 74 -70.04 11.00 -27.74
N THR A 75 -69.82 9.79 -27.22
CA THR A 75 -69.31 8.68 -28.02
C THR A 75 -70.42 8.21 -29.00
N ALA A 76 -70.12 8.27 -30.30
CA ALA A 76 -70.98 7.85 -31.34
C ALA A 76 -70.68 6.45 -31.87
N LEU A 77 -69.39 6.16 -32.01
CA LEU A 77 -68.88 4.87 -32.52
C LEU A 77 -67.55 4.55 -31.81
N TYR A 78 -67.10 3.33 -31.98
CA TYR A 78 -65.78 2.90 -31.63
C TYR A 78 -64.97 2.53 -32.86
N VAL A 79 -63.77 3.03 -33.03
CA VAL A 79 -62.84 2.53 -34.03
C VAL A 79 -61.90 1.52 -33.38
N VAL A 80 -61.79 0.33 -33.95
CA VAL A 80 -60.92 -0.73 -33.45
C VAL A 80 -60.03 -1.20 -34.61
N GLY A 81 -58.73 -1.16 -34.37
CA GLY A 81 -57.74 -1.72 -35.26
C GLY A 81 -56.94 -2.84 -34.58
N VAL A 82 -56.52 -3.79 -35.37
CA VAL A 82 -55.73 -4.91 -34.89
C VAL A 82 -54.36 -4.88 -35.57
N TYR A 83 -53.31 -4.66 -34.77
CA TYR A 83 -51.92 -4.71 -35.22
C TYR A 83 -51.35 -6.13 -35.14
N LYS A 84 -50.39 -6.41 -36.01
CA LYS A 84 -49.60 -7.64 -35.92
C LYS A 84 -48.73 -7.60 -34.67
N TYR A 85 -48.77 -8.72 -33.92
CA TYR A 85 -47.96 -8.82 -32.68
C TYR A 85 -46.47 -8.72 -32.95
N ASP A 86 -46.00 -9.18 -34.10
CA ASP A 86 -44.57 -9.17 -34.49
C ASP A 86 -43.95 -7.78 -34.42
N MET A 87 -44.71 -6.73 -34.76
CA MET A 87 -44.28 -5.34 -34.66
C MET A 87 -43.87 -4.96 -33.21
N LEU A 88 -44.69 -5.40 -32.23
CA LEU A 88 -44.40 -5.17 -30.82
C LEU A 88 -43.25 -6.05 -30.34
N ASN A 89 -43.24 -7.30 -30.78
CA ASN A 89 -42.19 -8.24 -30.44
C ASN A 89 -40.81 -7.79 -30.90
N ASP A 90 -40.72 -7.21 -32.10
CA ASP A 90 -39.47 -6.65 -32.61
C ASP A 90 -38.94 -5.51 -31.74
N VAL A 91 -39.82 -4.65 -31.24
CA VAL A 91 -39.45 -3.56 -30.32
C VAL A 91 -38.91 -4.12 -29.01
N ILE A 92 -39.67 -5.07 -28.40
CA ILE A 92 -39.30 -5.65 -27.10
C ILE A 92 -38.00 -6.45 -27.20
N SER A 93 -37.84 -7.27 -28.23
CA SER A 93 -36.70 -8.15 -28.43
C SER A 93 -35.42 -7.37 -28.69
N ASN A 94 -35.49 -6.12 -29.16
CA ASN A 94 -34.38 -5.24 -29.38
C ASN A 94 -33.93 -4.47 -28.10
N ILE A 95 -34.75 -4.54 -27.01
CA ILE A 95 -34.35 -3.95 -25.72
C ILE A 95 -33.41 -4.91 -25.00
N ASN A 96 -32.12 -4.78 -25.29
CA ASN A 96 -31.07 -5.61 -24.69
C ASN A 96 -30.40 -4.86 -23.52
N MET A 97 -30.46 -5.44 -22.33
CA MET A 97 -29.77 -4.98 -21.13
C MET A 97 -28.81 -6.06 -20.63
N GLY A 98 -27.51 -5.79 -20.69
CA GLY A 98 -26.51 -6.79 -20.32
C GLY A 98 -26.39 -7.93 -21.36
N LYS A 99 -26.02 -9.12 -20.90
CA LYS A 99 -25.89 -10.31 -21.76
C LYS A 99 -27.16 -11.13 -21.85
N ASN A 100 -27.86 -11.25 -20.72
CA ASN A 100 -29.03 -12.13 -20.57
C ASN A 100 -30.25 -11.36 -20.07
N GLY A 101 -30.24 -10.03 -20.17
CA GLY A 101 -31.41 -9.22 -19.84
C GLY A 101 -32.46 -9.28 -20.94
N MET A 102 -33.71 -9.14 -20.55
CA MET A 102 -34.84 -9.10 -21.44
C MET A 102 -35.85 -8.05 -21.02
N ALA A 103 -36.69 -7.64 -21.97
CA ALA A 103 -37.83 -6.80 -21.71
C ALA A 103 -39.11 -7.55 -22.02
N TYR A 104 -40.19 -7.25 -21.29
CA TYR A 104 -41.55 -7.75 -21.54
C TYR A 104 -42.58 -6.78 -20.98
N MET A 105 -43.82 -6.97 -21.33
CA MET A 105 -44.93 -6.09 -20.92
C MET A 105 -46.02 -6.87 -20.19
N VAL A 106 -46.65 -6.19 -19.24
CA VAL A 106 -47.78 -6.70 -18.46
C VAL A 106 -48.91 -5.70 -18.44
N ASN A 107 -50.16 -6.21 -18.32
CA ASN A 107 -51.33 -5.36 -18.09
C ASN A 107 -51.55 -5.09 -16.59
N ARG A 108 -52.63 -4.38 -16.26
CA ARG A 108 -52.98 -4.06 -14.86
C ARG A 108 -53.36 -5.27 -14.00
N ASP A 109 -53.70 -6.38 -14.62
CA ASP A 109 -54.02 -7.65 -13.93
C ASP A 109 -52.74 -8.50 -13.72
N GLY A 110 -51.58 -7.99 -14.15
CA GLY A 110 -50.32 -8.70 -14.08
C GLY A 110 -50.18 -9.81 -15.13
N ILE A 111 -51.04 -9.86 -16.15
CA ILE A 111 -50.96 -10.81 -17.26
C ILE A 111 -49.90 -10.30 -18.24
N ILE A 112 -49.04 -11.21 -18.70
CA ILE A 112 -47.98 -10.89 -19.68
C ILE A 112 -48.64 -10.69 -21.04
N THR A 113 -48.54 -9.47 -21.56
CA THR A 113 -49.15 -9.02 -22.83
C THR A 113 -48.13 -8.86 -23.94
N GLY A 114 -46.87 -8.82 -23.62
CA GLY A 114 -45.77 -8.76 -24.58
C GLY A 114 -44.52 -9.45 -24.04
N HIS A 115 -43.99 -10.43 -24.78
CA HIS A 115 -42.80 -11.18 -24.38
C HIS A 115 -42.08 -11.70 -25.64
N PRO A 116 -40.72 -11.73 -25.68
CA PRO A 116 -39.96 -12.30 -26.79
C PRO A 116 -40.38 -13.73 -27.14
N ASP A 117 -40.67 -14.53 -26.12
CA ASP A 117 -41.31 -15.85 -26.31
C ASP A 117 -42.83 -15.71 -26.33
N GLN A 118 -43.42 -15.82 -27.52
CA GLN A 118 -44.85 -15.69 -27.71
C GLN A 118 -45.67 -16.78 -27.01
N SER A 119 -45.08 -17.93 -26.69
CA SER A 119 -45.77 -19.01 -25.97
C SER A 119 -46.23 -18.57 -24.57
N ILE A 120 -45.46 -17.70 -23.93
CA ILE A 120 -45.74 -17.13 -22.60
C ILE A 120 -46.96 -16.22 -22.66
N VAL A 121 -47.11 -15.44 -23.73
CA VAL A 121 -48.27 -14.57 -23.94
C VAL A 121 -49.52 -15.39 -24.28
N LYS A 122 -49.43 -16.38 -25.18
CA LYS A 122 -50.52 -17.29 -25.54
C LYS A 122 -51.05 -18.07 -24.33
N SER A 123 -50.17 -18.46 -23.43
CA SER A 123 -50.52 -19.18 -22.19
C SER A 123 -51.16 -18.27 -21.14
N LYS A 124 -51.27 -16.95 -21.38
CA LYS A 124 -51.76 -15.93 -20.45
C LYS A 124 -51.07 -16.01 -19.07
N ASN A 125 -49.78 -16.28 -19.07
CA ASN A 125 -49.00 -16.35 -17.85
C ASN A 125 -49.01 -15.00 -17.10
N THR A 126 -49.07 -15.09 -15.79
CA THR A 126 -49.05 -13.90 -14.94
C THR A 126 -47.65 -13.63 -14.40
N LEU A 127 -47.39 -12.37 -14.09
CA LEU A 127 -46.15 -11.96 -13.43
C LEU A 127 -45.95 -12.69 -12.10
N LEU A 128 -47.04 -13.01 -11.39
CA LEU A 128 -47.02 -13.78 -10.13
C LEU A 128 -46.43 -15.19 -10.32
N GLN A 129 -46.81 -15.85 -11.42
CA GLN A 129 -46.30 -17.19 -11.74
C GLN A 129 -44.81 -17.15 -12.12
N LEU A 130 -44.37 -16.11 -12.85
CA LEU A 130 -42.94 -15.96 -13.20
C LEU A 130 -42.08 -15.55 -12.02
N SER A 131 -42.59 -14.73 -11.09
CA SER A 131 -41.79 -14.11 -10.03
C SER A 131 -41.83 -14.86 -8.69
N ASN A 132 -42.21 -16.13 -8.70
CA ASN A 132 -42.31 -16.96 -7.49
C ASN A 132 -43.10 -16.31 -6.32
N GLY A 133 -44.12 -15.50 -6.63
CA GLY A 133 -45.03 -14.99 -5.62
C GLY A 133 -44.66 -13.69 -4.93
N ASN A 134 -43.82 -12.83 -5.52
CA ASN A 134 -43.57 -11.52 -4.97
C ASN A 134 -44.72 -10.53 -5.18
N GLU A 135 -45.80 -10.70 -4.38
CA GLU A 135 -47.04 -9.93 -4.48
C GLU A 135 -46.85 -8.42 -4.32
N GLU A 136 -45.98 -7.99 -3.43
CA GLU A 136 -45.75 -6.56 -3.19
C GLU A 136 -45.16 -5.87 -4.43
N ALA A 137 -44.17 -6.49 -5.04
CA ALA A 137 -43.54 -5.97 -6.24
C ALA A 137 -44.52 -5.97 -7.42
N ILE A 138 -45.34 -7.01 -7.55
CA ILE A 138 -46.36 -7.09 -8.59
C ILE A 138 -47.41 -5.99 -8.41
N LYS A 139 -47.84 -5.74 -7.19
CA LYS A 139 -48.77 -4.65 -6.90
C LYS A 139 -48.22 -3.30 -7.35
N ARG A 140 -46.96 -3.02 -7.11
CA ARG A 140 -46.31 -1.77 -7.57
C ARG A 140 -46.30 -1.65 -9.09
N VAL A 141 -46.05 -2.76 -9.80
CA VAL A 141 -46.06 -2.77 -11.26
C VAL A 141 -47.46 -2.51 -11.79
N THR A 142 -48.47 -3.21 -11.25
CA THR A 142 -49.87 -3.15 -11.73
C THR A 142 -50.57 -1.83 -11.35
N THR A 143 -50.14 -1.17 -10.29
CA THR A 143 -50.65 0.17 -9.91
C THR A 143 -50.02 1.32 -10.72
N GLY A 144 -49.11 1.00 -11.65
CA GLY A 144 -48.50 2.00 -12.52
C GLY A 144 -47.38 2.82 -11.88
N GLU A 145 -46.73 2.26 -10.88
CA GLU A 145 -45.51 2.87 -10.32
C GLU A 145 -44.31 2.70 -11.28
N THR A 146 -43.38 3.61 -11.19
CA THR A 146 -42.03 3.46 -11.77
C THR A 146 -41.05 3.08 -10.66
N GLY A 147 -40.29 2.02 -10.84
CA GLY A 147 -39.37 1.59 -9.81
C GLY A 147 -38.45 0.46 -10.23
N ALA A 148 -37.71 -0.04 -9.25
CA ALA A 148 -36.89 -1.23 -9.39
C ALA A 148 -37.05 -2.12 -8.16
N THR A 149 -36.87 -3.42 -8.35
CA THR A 149 -36.97 -4.45 -7.32
C THR A 149 -36.12 -5.67 -7.71
N GLU A 150 -36.07 -6.67 -6.85
CA GLU A 150 -35.47 -7.97 -7.16
C GLU A 150 -36.59 -9.03 -7.23
N PHE A 151 -36.60 -9.86 -8.27
CA PHE A 151 -37.38 -11.04 -8.37
C PHE A 151 -36.52 -12.29 -8.34
N ASP A 152 -37.05 -13.38 -7.83
CA ASP A 152 -36.48 -14.71 -7.98
C ASP A 152 -37.26 -15.44 -9.08
N ILE A 153 -36.63 -15.71 -10.20
CA ILE A 153 -37.22 -16.35 -11.37
C ILE A 153 -36.39 -17.60 -11.65
N ASP A 154 -37.03 -18.78 -11.59
CA ASP A 154 -36.39 -20.08 -11.79
C ASP A 154 -35.15 -20.34 -10.93
N GLY A 155 -35.12 -19.77 -9.71
CA GLY A 155 -34.00 -19.90 -8.78
C GLY A 155 -32.82 -18.94 -9.07
N GLU A 156 -32.98 -18.06 -10.04
CA GLU A 156 -32.02 -16.99 -10.34
C GLU A 156 -32.58 -15.64 -9.89
N ARG A 157 -31.75 -14.88 -9.21
CA ARG A 157 -32.08 -13.53 -8.75
C ARG A 157 -31.99 -12.54 -9.89
N MET A 158 -33.11 -11.92 -10.26
CA MET A 158 -33.21 -10.91 -11.30
C MET A 158 -33.31 -9.50 -10.70
N LEU A 159 -32.59 -8.57 -11.25
CA LEU A 159 -32.82 -7.14 -11.05
C LEU A 159 -33.89 -6.71 -12.05
N VAL A 160 -34.95 -6.14 -11.55
CA VAL A 160 -36.13 -5.80 -12.35
C VAL A 160 -36.43 -4.32 -12.22
N ALA A 161 -36.51 -3.62 -13.34
CA ALA A 161 -37.00 -2.26 -13.43
C ALA A 161 -38.35 -2.25 -14.16
N PHE A 162 -39.26 -1.40 -13.73
CA PHE A 162 -40.59 -1.31 -14.32
C PHE A 162 -41.07 0.14 -14.43
N SER A 163 -41.84 0.42 -15.45
CA SER A 163 -42.45 1.72 -15.70
C SER A 163 -43.74 1.57 -16.51
N PRO A 164 -44.80 2.34 -16.20
CA PRO A 164 -46.01 2.35 -17.00
C PRO A 164 -45.74 2.95 -18.38
N ILE A 165 -46.36 2.39 -19.41
CA ILE A 165 -46.36 2.92 -20.77
C ILE A 165 -47.48 3.96 -20.86
N ARG A 166 -47.10 5.23 -21.04
CA ARG A 166 -48.06 6.33 -21.06
C ARG A 166 -49.12 6.17 -22.15
N GLY A 167 -50.35 6.40 -21.78
CA GLY A 167 -51.51 6.30 -22.71
C GLY A 167 -52.00 4.87 -22.93
N THR A 168 -51.49 3.89 -22.16
CA THR A 168 -51.88 2.50 -22.22
C THR A 168 -52.18 1.95 -20.81
N GLN A 169 -52.75 0.74 -20.75
CA GLN A 169 -52.93 -0.02 -19.50
C GLN A 169 -51.75 -0.98 -19.23
N TRP A 170 -50.62 -0.80 -19.93
CA TRP A 170 -49.48 -1.70 -19.85
C TRP A 170 -48.32 -1.09 -19.07
N ALA A 171 -47.53 -1.94 -18.46
CA ALA A 171 -46.22 -1.60 -17.90
C ALA A 171 -45.11 -2.36 -18.62
N LEU A 172 -44.06 -1.67 -18.94
CA LEU A 172 -42.82 -2.27 -19.44
C LEU A 172 -41.99 -2.72 -18.26
N ILE A 173 -41.51 -3.96 -18.32
CA ILE A 173 -40.61 -4.57 -17.36
C ILE A 173 -39.33 -4.90 -18.08
N ILE A 174 -38.20 -4.55 -17.46
CA ILE A 174 -36.87 -4.93 -17.91
C ILE A 174 -36.23 -5.73 -16.77
N GLN A 175 -35.76 -6.94 -17.07
CA GLN A 175 -35.12 -7.80 -16.09
C GLN A 175 -33.69 -8.17 -16.55
N VAL A 176 -32.78 -8.24 -15.59
CA VAL A 176 -31.39 -8.62 -15.83
C VAL A 176 -30.90 -9.55 -14.71
N PRO A 177 -30.28 -10.69 -15.04
CA PRO A 177 -29.74 -11.58 -14.03
C PRO A 177 -28.68 -10.85 -13.19
N LYS A 178 -28.79 -10.97 -11.87
CA LYS A 178 -27.79 -10.41 -10.94
C LYS A 178 -26.43 -11.07 -11.11
N SER A 179 -26.40 -12.31 -11.57
CA SER A 179 -25.20 -13.06 -11.92
C SER A 179 -24.33 -12.38 -12.97
N ASP A 180 -24.96 -11.66 -13.93
CA ASP A 180 -24.22 -10.93 -14.97
C ASP A 180 -23.29 -9.86 -14.39
N TYR A 181 -23.67 -9.24 -13.29
CA TYR A 181 -22.90 -8.21 -12.60
C TYR A 181 -21.94 -8.79 -11.55
N ASN A 182 -22.28 -9.93 -10.93
CA ASN A 182 -21.44 -10.56 -9.90
C ASN A 182 -20.07 -10.94 -10.43
N ASN A 183 -19.98 -11.39 -11.67
CA ASN A 183 -18.70 -11.74 -12.30
C ASN A 183 -17.76 -10.54 -12.44
N LEU A 184 -18.30 -9.36 -12.74
CA LEU A 184 -17.53 -8.11 -12.82
C LEU A 184 -17.05 -7.67 -11.43
N ILE A 185 -17.94 -7.72 -10.43
CA ILE A 185 -17.65 -7.35 -9.05
C ILE A 185 -16.60 -8.30 -8.47
N ASN A 186 -16.74 -9.62 -8.66
CA ASN A 186 -15.80 -10.61 -8.17
C ASN A 186 -14.42 -10.43 -8.80
N ARG A 187 -14.33 -10.18 -10.09
CA ARG A 187 -13.04 -9.88 -10.76
C ARG A 187 -12.41 -8.61 -10.22
N ALA A 188 -13.20 -7.55 -10.02
CA ALA A 188 -12.70 -6.30 -9.45
C ALA A 188 -12.19 -6.50 -8.02
N MET A 189 -12.92 -7.25 -7.18
CA MET A 189 -12.50 -7.58 -5.80
C MET A 189 -11.23 -8.42 -5.76
N ILE A 190 -11.12 -9.44 -6.61
CA ILE A 190 -9.90 -10.28 -6.70
C ILE A 190 -8.72 -9.43 -7.15
N THR A 191 -8.90 -8.60 -8.18
CA THR A 191 -7.84 -7.72 -8.68
C THR A 191 -7.39 -6.73 -7.61
N ALA A 192 -8.33 -6.09 -6.91
CA ALA A 192 -8.02 -5.19 -5.79
C ALA A 192 -7.28 -5.91 -4.66
N GLY A 193 -7.71 -7.12 -4.31
CA GLY A 193 -7.04 -7.95 -3.29
C GLY A 193 -5.60 -8.30 -3.68
N VAL A 194 -5.38 -8.73 -4.92
CA VAL A 194 -4.03 -9.04 -5.45
C VAL A 194 -3.13 -7.80 -5.45
N CYS A 195 -3.63 -6.65 -5.92
CA CYS A 195 -2.87 -5.40 -5.90
C CYS A 195 -2.49 -4.95 -4.48
N THR A 196 -3.42 -5.07 -3.53
CA THR A 196 -3.16 -4.75 -2.12
C THR A 196 -2.10 -5.67 -1.52
N LEU A 197 -2.21 -6.98 -1.75
CA LEU A 197 -1.22 -7.94 -1.26
C LEU A 197 0.16 -7.72 -1.87
N ALA A 198 0.23 -7.47 -3.17
CA ALA A 198 1.47 -7.13 -3.86
C ALA A 198 2.11 -5.84 -3.31
N GLY A 199 1.30 -4.81 -3.06
CA GLY A 199 1.76 -3.56 -2.43
C GLY A 199 2.33 -3.78 -1.03
N LEU A 200 1.68 -4.59 -0.20
CA LEU A 200 2.19 -4.95 1.14
C LEU A 200 3.51 -5.71 1.06
N LEU A 201 3.63 -6.69 0.17
CA LEU A 201 4.87 -7.45 -0.03
C LEU A 201 6.03 -6.54 -0.47
N ILE A 202 5.78 -5.65 -1.43
CA ILE A 202 6.79 -4.68 -1.89
C ILE A 202 7.21 -3.76 -0.74
N SER A 203 6.25 -3.27 0.06
CA SER A 203 6.54 -2.42 1.22
C SER A 203 7.39 -3.13 2.27
N VAL A 204 7.08 -4.38 2.59
CA VAL A 204 7.88 -5.19 3.54
C VAL A 204 9.30 -5.40 3.01
N LEU A 205 9.45 -5.78 1.73
CA LEU A 205 10.76 -5.95 1.09
C LEU A 205 11.56 -4.65 1.11
N PHE A 206 10.91 -3.51 0.84
CA PHE A 206 11.55 -2.20 0.87
C PHE A 206 12.03 -1.84 2.28
N ILE A 207 11.19 -2.04 3.31
CA ILE A 207 11.56 -1.81 4.72
C ILE A 207 12.74 -2.68 5.14
N LEU A 208 12.72 -3.98 4.80
CA LEU A 208 13.82 -4.89 5.11
C LEU A 208 15.11 -4.48 4.41
N ARG A 209 15.02 -4.03 3.17
CA ARG A 209 16.18 -3.52 2.43
C ARG A 209 16.72 -2.24 3.06
N LEU A 210 15.86 -1.31 3.45
CA LEU A 210 16.23 -0.06 4.11
C LEU A 210 16.90 -0.32 5.48
N ALA A 211 16.33 -1.23 6.27
CA ALA A 211 16.91 -1.62 7.56
C ALA A 211 18.29 -2.24 7.41
N ARG A 212 18.55 -3.05 6.39
CA ARG A 212 19.86 -3.65 6.12
C ARG A 212 20.85 -2.66 5.53
N SER A 213 20.39 -1.73 4.69
CA SER A 213 21.26 -0.78 3.99
C SER A 213 21.62 0.45 4.82
N ILE A 214 20.77 0.88 5.73
CA ILE A 214 21.00 2.11 6.53
C ILE A 214 21.10 1.80 8.02
N SER A 215 20.05 1.18 8.61
CA SER A 215 19.97 1.08 10.08
C SER A 215 21.06 0.21 10.68
N ARG A 216 21.40 -0.93 10.06
CA ARG A 216 22.49 -1.80 10.56
C ARG A 216 23.86 -1.15 10.49
N PRO A 217 24.29 -0.59 9.34
CA PRO A 217 25.55 0.14 9.25
C PRO A 217 25.68 1.28 10.25
N VAL A 218 24.66 2.13 10.35
CA VAL A 218 24.66 3.24 11.31
C VAL A 218 24.81 2.73 12.74
N LYS A 219 24.07 1.67 13.11
CA LYS A 219 24.20 1.08 14.44
C LYS A 219 25.61 0.54 14.69
N ASN A 220 26.22 -0.18 13.74
CA ASN A 220 27.57 -0.73 13.88
C ASN A 220 28.61 0.39 14.11
N VAL A 221 28.52 1.49 13.36
CA VAL A 221 29.41 2.65 13.54
C VAL A 221 29.17 3.30 14.91
N THR A 222 27.91 3.44 15.33
CA THR A 222 27.58 4.00 16.63
C THR A 222 28.09 3.13 17.78
N ASP A 223 27.85 1.83 17.72
CA ASP A 223 28.31 0.87 18.73
C ASP A 223 29.84 0.91 18.84
N ARG A 224 30.54 1.02 17.71
CA ARG A 224 32.01 1.15 17.67
C ARG A 224 32.51 2.49 18.25
N MET A 225 31.79 3.58 17.99
CA MET A 225 32.11 4.88 18.60
C MET A 225 31.97 4.85 20.12
N VAL A 226 30.93 4.16 20.63
CA VAL A 226 30.72 3.94 22.07
C VAL A 226 31.90 3.14 22.64
N SER A 227 32.29 2.02 22.02
CA SER A 227 33.48 1.25 22.46
C SER A 227 34.75 2.08 22.46
N LEU A 228 34.93 2.93 21.44
CA LEU A 228 36.08 3.85 21.39
C LEU A 228 36.05 4.86 22.55
N SER A 229 34.88 5.38 22.92
CA SER A 229 34.71 6.31 24.05
C SER A 229 35.06 5.65 25.40
N ASP A 230 34.84 4.32 25.49
CA ASP A 230 35.23 3.51 26.64
C ASP A 230 36.74 3.10 26.62
N GLY A 231 37.47 3.55 25.59
CA GLY A 231 38.91 3.29 25.47
C GLY A 231 39.26 1.99 24.76
N ASP A 232 38.30 1.26 24.20
CA ASP A 232 38.58 0.05 23.42
C ASP A 232 39.12 0.40 22.03
N LEU A 233 40.42 0.15 21.81
CA LEU A 233 41.12 0.35 20.54
C LEU A 233 41.27 -0.96 19.73
N HIS A 234 40.81 -2.11 20.26
CA HIS A 234 41.14 -3.42 19.72
C HIS A 234 39.97 -4.12 19.04
N THR A 235 38.73 -3.77 19.37
CA THR A 235 37.55 -4.36 18.72
C THR A 235 37.55 -4.02 17.23
N GLU A 236 37.45 -5.06 16.39
CA GLU A 236 37.38 -4.93 14.94
C GLU A 236 36.16 -4.14 14.48
N ILE A 237 36.35 -3.31 13.47
CA ILE A 237 35.27 -2.58 12.82
C ILE A 237 34.66 -3.44 11.73
N VAL A 238 33.32 -3.65 11.80
CA VAL A 238 32.58 -4.32 10.72
C VAL A 238 32.54 -3.39 9.51
N HIS A 239 33.32 -3.72 8.48
CA HIS A 239 33.35 -2.92 7.26
C HIS A 239 32.00 -2.91 6.55
N VAL A 240 31.53 -1.73 6.21
CA VAL A 240 30.31 -1.47 5.49
C VAL A 240 30.63 -1.23 4.03
N HIS A 241 29.97 -1.98 3.12
CA HIS A 241 30.17 -1.85 1.67
C HIS A 241 28.88 -1.33 1.01
N THR A 242 28.52 -0.10 1.29
CA THR A 242 27.28 0.51 0.77
C THR A 242 27.52 1.41 -0.43
N LYS A 243 28.78 1.74 -0.73
CA LYS A 243 29.21 2.69 -1.79
C LYS A 243 28.59 4.08 -1.66
N ASP A 244 28.32 4.50 -0.44
CA ASP A 244 27.77 5.78 -0.05
C ASP A 244 28.56 6.42 1.10
N GLU A 245 28.02 7.45 1.71
CA GLU A 245 28.63 8.18 2.82
C GLU A 245 28.85 7.30 4.06
N LEU A 246 28.07 6.23 4.23
CA LEU A 246 28.22 5.30 5.35
C LEU A 246 29.49 4.44 5.21
N GLU A 247 29.84 4.06 4.00
CA GLU A 247 31.12 3.38 3.75
C GLU A 247 32.31 4.31 4.07
N VAL A 248 32.22 5.58 3.64
CA VAL A 248 33.23 6.58 3.92
C VAL A 248 33.38 6.79 5.44
N LEU A 249 32.23 6.91 6.14
CA LEU A 249 32.21 7.07 7.61
C LEU A 249 32.87 5.87 8.32
N SER A 250 32.50 4.66 7.95
CA SER A 250 33.05 3.42 8.52
C SER A 250 34.55 3.33 8.30
N ARG A 251 35.03 3.63 7.09
CA ARG A 251 36.46 3.62 6.75
C ARG A 251 37.24 4.70 7.48
N THR A 252 36.65 5.89 7.60
CA THR A 252 37.30 7.01 8.33
C THR A 252 37.43 6.67 9.82
N LEU A 253 36.39 6.09 10.42
CA LEU A 253 36.45 5.62 11.81
C LEU A 253 37.55 4.58 12.00
N ASP A 254 37.61 3.58 11.11
CA ASP A 254 38.64 2.54 11.13
C ASP A 254 40.07 3.15 11.09
N THR A 255 40.31 4.04 10.13
CA THR A 255 41.59 4.74 10.00
C THR A 255 41.93 5.57 11.24
N THR A 256 40.93 6.19 11.86
CA THR A 256 41.10 6.99 13.07
C THR A 256 41.49 6.11 14.26
N VAL A 257 40.76 5.01 14.49
CA VAL A 257 41.03 4.05 15.57
C VAL A 257 42.42 3.44 15.40
N ASP A 258 42.78 3.00 14.19
CA ASP A 258 44.08 2.44 13.89
C ASP A 258 45.22 3.46 14.15
N SER A 259 45.02 4.73 13.76
CA SER A 259 45.99 5.77 14.02
C SER A 259 46.21 6.01 15.52
N VAL A 260 45.08 6.13 16.29
CA VAL A 260 45.16 6.31 17.74
C VAL A 260 45.79 5.10 18.41
N ASN A 261 45.45 3.88 18.01
CA ASN A 261 46.03 2.66 18.54
C ASN A 261 47.56 2.61 18.32
N ARG A 262 48.01 2.98 17.12
CA ARG A 262 49.47 3.09 16.83
C ARG A 262 50.15 4.13 17.73
N TYR A 263 49.54 5.30 17.94
CA TYR A 263 50.10 6.33 18.83
C TYR A 263 50.22 5.83 20.27
N ILE A 264 49.13 5.24 20.81
CA ILE A 264 49.17 4.72 22.19
C ILE A 264 50.14 3.57 22.34
N SER A 265 50.28 2.67 21.38
CA SER A 265 51.23 1.56 21.40
C SER A 265 52.70 2.09 21.35
N ASP A 266 53.00 3.10 20.52
CA ASP A 266 54.31 3.70 20.45
C ASP A 266 54.68 4.43 21.75
N ILE A 267 53.75 5.19 22.35
CA ILE A 267 53.90 5.82 23.67
C ILE A 267 54.20 4.76 24.72
N GLN A 268 53.39 3.69 24.79
CA GLN A 268 53.58 2.61 25.74
C GLN A 268 54.97 1.98 25.58
N GLN A 269 55.39 1.70 24.36
CA GLN A 269 56.72 1.12 24.07
C GLN A 269 57.87 2.02 24.55
N VAL A 270 57.79 3.33 24.25
CA VAL A 270 58.81 4.30 24.69
C VAL A 270 58.87 4.40 26.20
N LEU A 271 57.69 4.52 26.88
CA LEU A 271 57.63 4.59 28.34
C LEU A 271 58.13 3.30 29.02
N THR A 272 57.83 2.14 28.44
CA THR A 272 58.36 0.87 28.97
C THR A 272 59.87 0.80 28.85
N GLN A 273 60.46 1.23 27.73
CA GLN A 273 61.93 1.26 27.56
C GLN A 273 62.59 2.24 28.51
N ILE A 274 61.97 3.41 28.75
CA ILE A 274 62.45 4.34 29.77
C ILE A 274 62.51 3.70 31.16
N ALA A 275 61.39 2.98 31.52
CA ALA A 275 61.29 2.26 32.81
C ALA A 275 62.36 1.17 32.95
N ASP A 276 62.74 0.50 31.84
CA ASP A 276 63.80 -0.49 31.79
C ASP A 276 65.21 0.11 31.76
N GLY A 277 65.32 1.46 31.84
CA GLY A 277 66.62 2.18 31.87
C GLY A 277 67.19 2.44 30.48
N ASN A 278 66.50 2.15 29.41
CA ASN A 278 66.93 2.46 28.05
C ASN A 278 66.49 3.88 27.64
N LEU A 279 67.37 4.84 27.82
CA LEU A 279 67.19 6.25 27.45
C LEU A 279 67.63 6.58 26.01
N LYS A 280 67.98 5.57 25.19
CA LYS A 280 68.31 5.73 23.75
C LYS A 280 67.15 5.43 22.86
N VAL A 281 65.92 5.58 23.36
CA VAL A 281 64.64 5.33 22.65
C VAL A 281 64.06 6.63 22.12
N GLU A 282 63.45 6.59 20.91
CA GLU A 282 62.68 7.69 20.31
C GLU A 282 61.35 7.21 19.79
N PRO A 283 60.30 8.04 19.83
CA PRO A 283 59.01 7.72 19.22
C PRO A 283 59.16 7.56 17.70
N LYS A 284 58.77 6.38 17.15
CA LYS A 284 59.01 6.01 15.75
C LYS A 284 57.83 6.29 14.84
N VAL A 285 56.64 6.39 15.39
CA VAL A 285 55.38 6.56 14.62
C VAL A 285 55.28 8.00 14.11
N ASP A 286 54.72 8.13 12.91
CA ASP A 286 54.41 9.45 12.34
C ASP A 286 53.12 9.99 12.92
N TYR A 287 53.22 10.83 13.94
CA TYR A 287 52.07 11.46 14.63
C TYR A 287 51.52 12.61 13.80
N ARG A 288 50.19 12.77 13.79
CA ARG A 288 49.49 13.80 13.01
C ARG A 288 48.64 14.71 13.90
N GLY A 289 48.41 15.94 13.41
CA GLY A 289 47.61 16.94 14.12
C GLY A 289 48.18 17.24 15.51
N ASP A 290 47.35 17.39 16.48
CA ASP A 290 47.75 17.74 17.87
C ASP A 290 48.51 16.62 18.58
N PHE A 291 48.49 15.39 18.06
CA PHE A 291 49.30 14.29 18.61
C PHE A 291 50.81 14.51 18.42
N VAL A 292 51.24 15.37 17.48
CA VAL A 292 52.66 15.78 17.31
C VAL A 292 53.21 16.41 18.57
N LEU A 293 52.36 17.12 19.35
CA LEU A 293 52.80 17.72 20.63
C LEU A 293 53.17 16.66 21.67
N ILE A 294 52.43 15.52 21.67
CA ILE A 294 52.74 14.38 22.56
C ILE A 294 54.09 13.78 22.19
N LYS A 295 54.37 13.58 20.89
CA LYS A 295 55.66 13.12 20.38
C LYS A 295 56.80 14.04 20.83
N GLY A 296 56.62 15.37 20.66
CA GLY A 296 57.61 16.37 21.09
C GLY A 296 57.88 16.33 22.60
N SER A 297 56.80 16.25 23.39
CA SER A 297 56.89 16.16 24.86
C SER A 297 57.64 14.89 25.31
N LEU A 298 57.31 13.74 24.67
CA LEU A 298 57.95 12.47 24.98
C LEU A 298 59.44 12.48 24.64
N SER A 299 59.83 13.03 23.47
CA SER A 299 61.18 13.20 23.07
C SER A 299 61.95 14.14 24.05
N THR A 300 61.31 15.22 24.50
CA THR A 300 61.94 16.16 25.50
C THR A 300 62.17 15.46 26.84
N ILE A 301 61.16 14.62 27.30
CA ILE A 301 61.36 13.84 28.54
C ILE A 301 62.57 12.91 28.44
N VAL A 302 62.63 12.12 27.35
CA VAL A 302 63.73 11.19 27.11
C VAL A 302 65.08 11.95 27.12
N HIS A 303 65.17 13.09 26.40
CA HIS A 303 66.39 13.90 26.33
C HIS A 303 66.81 14.46 27.69
N SER A 304 65.88 15.06 28.44
CA SER A 304 66.12 15.62 29.76
C SER A 304 66.55 14.56 30.78
N MET A 305 65.93 13.38 30.72
CA MET A 305 66.34 12.26 31.57
C MET A 305 67.72 11.78 31.23
N ASN A 306 68.12 11.72 29.94
CA ASN A 306 69.42 11.31 29.50
C ASN A 306 70.49 12.35 29.95
N GLU A 307 70.25 13.67 29.82
CA GLU A 307 71.05 14.70 30.35
C GLU A 307 71.27 14.59 31.86
N THR A 308 70.16 14.42 32.62
CA THR A 308 70.20 14.27 34.08
C THR A 308 71.10 13.07 34.50
N ILE A 309 70.93 11.92 33.84
CA ILE A 309 71.77 10.74 34.13
C ILE A 309 73.21 10.95 33.75
N CYS A 310 73.54 11.68 32.66
CA CYS A 310 74.87 12.03 32.30
C CYS A 310 75.56 12.97 33.37
N ASP A 311 74.80 13.98 33.85
CA ASP A 311 75.24 14.87 34.92
C ASP A 311 75.48 14.14 36.23
N PHE A 312 74.52 13.21 36.57
CA PHE A 312 74.67 12.36 37.76
C PHE A 312 75.93 11.49 37.67
N LYS A 313 76.15 10.85 36.51
CA LYS A 313 77.34 10.05 36.28
C LYS A 313 78.66 10.90 36.39
N SER A 314 78.63 12.11 35.86
CA SER A 314 79.78 13.03 35.98
C SER A 314 79.98 13.44 37.44
N ALA A 315 78.93 13.76 38.19
CA ALA A 315 79.03 14.10 39.61
C ALA A 315 79.54 12.90 40.46
N ALA A 316 79.07 11.71 40.17
CA ALA A 316 79.55 10.48 40.84
C ALA A 316 80.99 10.19 40.54
N GLY A 317 81.43 10.42 39.30
CA GLY A 317 82.88 10.33 38.94
C GLY A 317 83.73 11.34 39.68
N ARG A 318 83.27 12.58 39.83
CA ARG A 318 83.98 13.60 40.62
C ARG A 318 84.01 13.23 42.10
N LEU A 319 82.97 12.73 42.69
CA LEU A 319 82.92 12.24 44.08
C LEU A 319 83.89 11.08 44.29
N ALA A 320 83.97 10.14 43.38
CA ALA A 320 84.88 9.03 43.43
C ALA A 320 86.38 9.57 43.40
N GLY A 321 86.67 10.53 42.51
CA GLY A 321 88.00 11.17 42.45
C GLY A 321 88.38 11.95 43.73
N MET A 322 87.43 12.70 44.28
CA MET A 322 87.63 13.39 45.57
C MET A 322 87.83 12.42 46.75
N ALA A 323 87.12 11.27 46.75
CA ALA A 323 87.29 10.22 47.76
C ALA A 323 88.73 9.62 47.69
N GLU A 324 89.24 9.36 46.49
CA GLU A 324 90.60 8.86 46.27
C GLU A 324 91.68 9.88 46.71
N GLU A 325 91.47 11.17 46.36
CA GLU A 325 92.34 12.25 46.82
C GLU A 325 92.34 12.41 48.36
N LEU A 326 91.15 12.38 48.97
CA LEU A 326 91.00 12.43 50.42
C LEU A 326 91.72 11.25 51.11
N SER A 327 91.58 10.01 50.52
CA SER A 327 92.31 8.85 51.03
C SER A 327 93.79 9.03 50.94
N GLY A 328 94.30 9.59 49.83
CA GLY A 328 95.73 9.95 49.67
C GLY A 328 96.20 10.99 50.69
N GLN A 329 95.46 12.06 50.90
CA GLN A 329 95.73 13.09 51.92
C GLN A 329 95.77 12.53 53.36
N SER A 330 94.75 11.61 53.67
CA SER A 330 94.71 10.93 54.98
C SER A 330 95.92 10.05 55.19
N GLY A 331 96.46 9.38 54.17
CA GLY A 331 97.67 8.60 54.24
C GLY A 331 98.89 9.48 54.51
N GLN A 332 99.02 10.64 53.83
CA GLN A 332 100.10 11.59 54.07
C GLN A 332 100.04 12.20 55.50
N LEU A 333 98.83 12.54 55.94
CA LEU A 333 98.62 13.03 57.32
C LEU A 333 99.00 11.96 58.35
N HIS A 334 98.68 10.70 58.12
CA HIS A 334 99.08 9.59 59.01
C HIS A 334 100.63 9.49 59.05
N GLN A 335 101.30 9.53 57.92
CA GLN A 335 102.76 9.49 57.86
C GLN A 335 103.42 10.69 58.60
N ALA A 336 102.90 11.89 58.33
CA ALA A 336 103.42 13.12 59.03
C ALA A 336 103.17 13.05 60.55
N SER A 337 102.10 12.48 61.00
CA SER A 337 101.78 12.23 62.43
C SER A 337 102.77 11.22 63.09
N MET A 338 103.13 10.17 62.30
CA MET A 338 104.15 9.21 62.74
C MET A 338 105.52 9.84 62.86
N GLU A 339 105.95 10.62 61.88
CA GLU A 339 107.23 11.36 61.94
C GLU A 339 107.23 12.36 63.09
N GLN A 340 106.14 13.07 63.34
CA GLN A 340 106.03 13.99 64.47
C GLN A 340 106.07 13.24 65.80
N ASN A 341 105.49 12.04 65.96
CA ASN A 341 105.64 11.21 67.15
C ASN A 341 107.06 10.77 67.36
N GLN A 342 107.79 10.34 66.32
CA GLN A 342 109.21 9.95 66.44
C GLN A 342 110.11 11.15 66.85
N ALA A 343 109.85 12.30 66.26
CA ALA A 343 110.60 13.56 66.63
C ALA A 343 110.28 13.94 68.11
N THR A 344 109.04 13.75 68.53
CA THR A 344 108.68 14.04 69.97
C THR A 344 109.31 13.04 70.90
N GLU A 345 109.41 11.75 70.60
CA GLU A 345 110.13 10.75 71.39
C GLU A 345 111.62 11.03 71.47
N ALA A 346 112.23 11.45 70.35
CA ALA A 346 113.64 11.84 70.33
C ALA A 346 113.87 13.03 71.24
N LEU A 347 113.04 14.08 71.18
CA LEU A 347 113.10 15.25 72.05
C LEU A 347 112.94 14.88 73.54
N VAL A 348 112.03 14.02 73.87
CA VAL A 348 111.79 13.52 75.27
C VAL A 348 113.06 12.80 75.77
N SER A 349 113.68 11.96 74.92
CA SER A 349 114.90 11.27 75.22
C SER A 349 116.09 12.24 75.50
N GLU A 350 116.22 13.30 74.65
CA GLU A 350 117.28 14.34 74.79
C GLU A 350 117.06 15.14 76.06
N VAL A 351 115.84 15.57 76.35
CA VAL A 351 115.46 16.28 77.59
C VAL A 351 115.74 15.43 78.79
N THR A 352 115.54 14.14 78.73
CA THR A 352 115.79 13.22 79.83
C THR A 352 117.31 13.09 80.08
N HIS A 353 118.06 13.06 79.01
CA HIS A 353 119.52 12.98 79.07
C HIS A 353 120.11 14.28 79.62
N VAL A 354 119.55 15.43 79.29
CA VAL A 354 120.00 16.73 79.89
C VAL A 354 119.63 16.87 81.33
N LYS A 355 118.65 16.16 81.90
CA LYS A 355 118.25 16.18 83.26
C LYS A 355 119.06 15.28 84.16
N GLU A 356 119.81 14.37 83.54
CA GLU A 356 120.77 13.46 84.27
C GLU A 356 122.19 13.97 84.28
N GLN A 357 122.59 15.11 83.66
CA GLN A 357 123.80 15.85 83.82
C GLN A 357 123.60 16.97 84.77
#